data_4a68d88f0d55e522d61ac5ef08dabf2f
#
_entry.id   4a68d88f0d55e522d61ac5ef08dabf2f
#
_cell.length_a   1.000
_cell.length_b   1.000
_cell.length_c   1.000
_cell.angle_alpha   90.00
_cell.angle_beta   90.00
_cell.angle_gamma   90.00
#
_symmetry.space_group_name_H-M   'P 1'
#
loop_
_entity.id
_entity.type
_entity.pdbx_description
1 polymer ?
#
loop_
_entity_poly.entity_id
_entity_poly.type
_entity_poly.pdbx_seq_one_letter_code
_entity_poly.pdbx_strand_id
1 'polypeptide(L)'
;HPHVSTFVELPDEIERLLAETDLSLTYDIGHVVLAGGDGVELFLRWRDRINHVHIKDVRVAVLENARANNLDNFDEWWAGVATPLGQGDVDLDGFAEALRASNYDRWVVVEQDRAPLTVASLPAVLADQAANLRWLETHLGSAPTITTPSTTL
;
A
#
# COMPACT_ATOMS: atom_id res chain seq x y z
N HIS A 1 -5.55 -9.69 -3.22
CA HIS A 1 -5.22 -8.57 -2.34
C HIS A 1 -5.64 -8.89 -0.91
N PRO A 2 -4.72 -9.40 -0.06
CA PRO A 2 -4.96 -9.54 1.37
C PRO A 2 -5.23 -8.17 2.01
N HIS A 3 -6.19 -8.11 2.90
CA HIS A 3 -6.67 -6.83 3.42
C HIS A 3 -7.08 -6.97 4.89
N VAL A 4 -6.68 -6.01 5.72
CA VAL A 4 -7.09 -5.90 7.12
C VAL A 4 -8.61 -5.96 7.24
N SER A 5 -9.10 -6.68 8.25
CA SER A 5 -10.52 -6.93 8.52
C SER A 5 -11.25 -7.76 7.44
N THR A 6 -10.51 -8.64 6.75
CA THR A 6 -11.08 -9.62 5.81
C THR A 6 -10.68 -11.07 6.19
N PHE A 7 -11.05 -12.05 5.35
CA PHE A 7 -10.80 -13.47 5.62
C PHE A 7 -9.34 -13.90 5.40
N VAL A 8 -8.57 -13.13 4.65
CA VAL A 8 -7.14 -13.35 4.44
C VAL A 8 -6.44 -12.04 4.79
N GLU A 9 -5.95 -11.96 6.01
CA GLU A 9 -5.34 -10.77 6.59
C GLU A 9 -3.91 -11.07 7.08
N LEU A 10 -3.76 -12.13 7.88
CA LEU A 10 -2.51 -12.43 8.57
C LEU A 10 -1.48 -13.09 7.65
N PRO A 11 -0.17 -12.91 7.92
CA PRO A 11 0.90 -13.51 7.10
C PRO A 11 0.77 -15.03 6.92
N ASP A 12 0.40 -15.78 7.95
CA ASP A 12 0.21 -17.22 7.88
C ASP A 12 -1.02 -17.63 7.04
N GLU A 13 -2.07 -16.82 7.05
CA GLU A 13 -3.24 -17.01 6.18
C GLU A 13 -2.87 -16.77 4.70
N ILE A 14 -2.03 -15.76 4.44
CA ILE A 14 -1.51 -15.50 3.10
C ILE A 14 -0.61 -16.65 2.65
N GLU A 15 0.29 -17.13 3.50
CA GLU A 15 1.15 -18.27 3.18
C GLU A 15 0.32 -19.53 2.87
N ARG A 16 -0.73 -19.78 3.63
CA ARG A 16 -1.65 -20.88 3.35
C ARG A 16 -2.36 -20.72 2.01
N LEU A 17 -2.86 -19.52 1.70
CA LEU A 17 -3.47 -19.23 0.40
C LEU A 17 -2.49 -19.52 -0.74
N LEU A 18 -1.25 -19.07 -0.62
CA LEU A 18 -0.21 -19.28 -1.62
C LEU A 18 0.20 -20.77 -1.76
N ALA A 19 0.18 -21.53 -0.66
CA ALA A 19 0.51 -22.96 -0.68
C ALA A 19 -0.61 -23.81 -1.29
N GLU A 20 -1.86 -23.39 -1.12
CA GLU A 20 -3.04 -24.16 -1.57
C GLU A 20 -3.54 -23.72 -2.96
N THR A 21 -2.99 -22.65 -3.58
CA THR A 21 -3.46 -22.10 -4.85
C THR A 21 -2.32 -21.62 -5.74
N ASP A 22 -2.62 -21.42 -7.03
CA ASP A 22 -1.71 -20.78 -7.99
C ASP A 22 -1.97 -19.26 -8.15
N LEU A 23 -2.73 -18.66 -7.25
CA LEU A 23 -3.05 -17.23 -7.30
C LEU A 23 -1.79 -16.38 -7.13
N SER A 24 -1.70 -15.30 -7.90
CA SER A 24 -0.73 -14.23 -7.66
C SER A 24 -1.30 -13.21 -6.67
N LEU A 25 -0.41 -12.46 -6.02
CA LEU A 25 -0.77 -11.41 -5.08
C LEU A 25 -0.72 -10.03 -5.73
N THR A 26 -1.70 -9.20 -5.41
CA THR A 26 -1.50 -7.77 -5.25
C THR A 26 -0.97 -7.56 -3.83
N TYR A 27 0.30 -7.22 -3.73
CA TYR A 27 0.97 -7.02 -2.44
C TYR A 27 0.80 -5.59 -1.98
N ASP A 28 0.07 -5.37 -0.90
CA ASP A 28 -0.06 -4.07 -0.25
C ASP A 28 0.75 -4.06 1.04
N ILE A 29 1.86 -3.29 1.06
CA ILE A 29 2.76 -3.25 2.22
C ILE A 29 2.07 -2.67 3.46
N GLY A 30 1.16 -1.71 3.30
CA GLY A 30 0.44 -1.12 4.43
C GLY A 30 -0.46 -2.13 5.12
N HIS A 31 -1.20 -2.95 4.37
CA HIS A 31 -2.03 -4.01 4.95
C HIS A 31 -1.21 -5.09 5.64
N VAL A 32 -0.06 -5.46 5.09
CA VAL A 32 0.86 -6.42 5.70
C VAL A 32 1.38 -5.90 7.04
N VAL A 33 1.78 -4.63 7.11
CA VAL A 33 2.26 -3.99 8.35
C VAL A 33 1.13 -3.88 9.38
N LEU A 34 -0.08 -3.50 8.98
CA LEU A 34 -1.26 -3.46 9.86
C LEU A 34 -1.64 -4.85 10.41
N ALA A 35 -1.34 -5.91 9.67
CA ALA A 35 -1.53 -7.29 10.10
C ALA A 35 -0.38 -7.82 10.99
N GLY A 36 0.61 -6.96 11.31
CA GLY A 36 1.75 -7.29 12.16
C GLY A 36 2.90 -8.01 11.43
N GLY A 37 2.90 -8.01 10.10
CA GLY A 37 3.98 -8.57 9.29
C GLY A 37 5.12 -7.59 9.06
N ASP A 38 6.33 -8.11 8.80
CA ASP A 38 7.42 -7.32 8.26
C ASP A 38 7.21 -7.13 6.76
N GLY A 39 6.90 -5.89 6.34
CA GLY A 39 6.54 -5.60 4.97
C GLY A 39 7.66 -5.83 3.96
N VAL A 40 8.91 -5.64 4.34
CA VAL A 40 10.06 -5.86 3.46
C VAL A 40 10.41 -7.34 3.37
N GLU A 41 10.49 -8.02 4.52
CA GLU A 41 10.80 -9.45 4.56
C GLU A 41 9.76 -10.28 3.78
N LEU A 42 8.47 -10.02 4.02
CA LEU A 42 7.39 -10.78 3.38
C LEU A 42 7.28 -10.50 1.88
N PHE A 43 7.57 -9.26 1.43
CA PHE A 43 7.70 -8.97 0.01
C PHE A 43 8.77 -9.83 -0.64
N LEU A 44 9.99 -9.87 -0.06
CA LEU A 44 11.09 -10.67 -0.58
C LEU A 44 10.79 -12.17 -0.57
N ARG A 45 10.08 -12.65 0.46
CA ARG A 45 9.68 -14.04 0.60
C ARG A 45 8.67 -14.48 -0.47
N TRP A 46 7.69 -13.62 -0.80
CA TRP A 46 6.61 -13.95 -1.72
C TRP A 46 6.77 -13.37 -3.13
N ARG A 47 7.89 -12.70 -3.42
CA ARG A 47 8.14 -11.93 -4.65
C ARG A 47 7.75 -12.64 -5.95
N ASP A 48 7.99 -13.95 -6.05
CA ASP A 48 7.72 -14.74 -7.24
C ASP A 48 6.21 -14.92 -7.51
N ARG A 49 5.41 -14.67 -6.49
CA ARG A 49 3.93 -14.71 -6.52
C ARG A 49 3.29 -13.34 -6.60
N ILE A 50 4.07 -12.25 -6.54
CA ILE A 50 3.58 -10.88 -6.57
C ILE A 50 3.60 -10.38 -8.02
N ASN A 51 2.44 -9.96 -8.53
CA ASN A 51 2.31 -9.37 -9.86
C ASN A 51 1.85 -7.91 -9.84
N HIS A 52 1.49 -7.38 -8.70
CA HIS A 52 1.06 -6.01 -8.49
C HIS A 52 1.46 -5.57 -7.09
N VAL A 53 1.91 -4.33 -6.94
CA VAL A 53 2.30 -3.75 -5.65
C VAL A 53 1.47 -2.51 -5.38
N HIS A 54 0.90 -2.45 -4.18
CA HIS A 54 0.40 -1.21 -3.60
C HIS A 54 1.40 -0.69 -2.56
N ILE A 55 1.78 0.58 -2.70
CA ILE A 55 2.52 1.29 -1.68
C ILE A 55 1.53 2.14 -0.89
N LYS A 56 1.34 1.77 0.36
CA LYS A 56 0.45 2.42 1.31
C LYS A 56 1.22 2.68 2.59
N ASP A 57 1.18 3.89 3.10
CA ASP A 57 1.73 4.22 4.40
C ASP A 57 0.62 4.35 5.44
N VAL A 58 0.86 3.81 6.61
CA VAL A 58 -0.18 3.64 7.63
C VAL A 58 0.31 3.95 9.04
N ARG A 59 -0.62 4.34 9.93
CA ARG A 59 -0.39 4.51 11.37
C ARG A 59 -0.96 3.32 12.12
N VAL A 60 -0.09 2.41 12.55
CA VAL A 60 -0.46 1.18 13.27
C VAL A 60 -1.22 1.49 14.56
N ALA A 61 -0.79 2.51 15.30
CA ALA A 61 -1.40 2.90 16.56
C ALA A 61 -2.90 3.26 16.44
N VAL A 62 -3.38 3.73 15.28
CA VAL A 62 -4.80 4.01 15.05
C VAL A 62 -5.61 2.72 15.06
N LEU A 63 -5.15 1.69 14.34
CA LEU A 63 -5.78 0.36 14.33
C LEU A 63 -5.73 -0.29 15.72
N GLU A 64 -4.60 -0.22 16.40
CA GLU A 64 -4.44 -0.77 17.76
C GLU A 64 -5.41 -0.11 18.74
N ASN A 65 -5.54 1.22 18.69
CA ASN A 65 -6.50 1.95 19.51
C ASN A 65 -7.95 1.55 19.19
N ALA A 66 -8.30 1.39 17.91
CA ALA A 66 -9.63 0.97 17.51
C ALA A 66 -9.97 -0.43 18.05
N ARG A 67 -9.03 -1.38 17.94
CA ARG A 67 -9.19 -2.74 18.47
C ARG A 67 -9.29 -2.76 19.99
N ALA A 68 -8.40 -2.03 20.69
CA ALA A 68 -8.37 -1.98 22.16
C ALA A 68 -9.65 -1.39 22.77
N ASN A 69 -10.29 -0.44 22.08
CA ASN A 69 -11.49 0.23 22.53
C ASN A 69 -12.78 -0.31 21.89
N ASN A 70 -12.70 -1.36 21.05
CA ASN A 70 -13.82 -1.95 20.31
C ASN A 70 -14.65 -0.87 19.58
N LEU A 71 -13.97 -0.01 18.81
CA LEU A 71 -14.63 1.06 18.07
C LEU A 71 -15.40 0.48 16.89
N ASP A 72 -16.71 0.70 16.86
CA ASP A 72 -17.63 0.15 15.84
C ASP A 72 -17.73 1.03 14.60
N ASN A 73 -17.36 2.30 14.70
CA ASN A 73 -17.42 3.24 13.58
C ASN A 73 -16.16 3.09 12.72
N PHE A 74 -16.14 2.09 11.83
CA PHE A 74 -15.02 1.79 10.95
C PHE A 74 -14.59 3.00 10.13
N ASP A 75 -15.51 3.69 9.47
CA ASP A 75 -15.20 4.82 8.59
C ASP A 75 -14.52 5.98 9.34
N GLU A 76 -14.84 6.16 10.61
CA GLU A 76 -14.29 7.25 11.41
C GLU A 76 -12.85 7.00 11.82
N TRP A 77 -12.53 5.80 12.37
CA TRP A 77 -11.16 5.51 12.78
C TRP A 77 -10.28 5.12 11.59
N TRP A 78 -10.84 4.47 10.56
CA TRP A 78 -10.11 4.11 9.35
C TRP A 78 -9.57 5.33 8.60
N ALA A 79 -10.29 6.45 8.63
CA ALA A 79 -9.84 7.73 8.07
C ALA A 79 -8.50 8.22 8.63
N GLY A 80 -8.11 7.77 9.82
CA GLY A 80 -6.84 8.11 10.46
C GLY A 80 -5.70 7.13 10.19
N VAL A 81 -5.99 5.96 9.60
CA VAL A 81 -5.01 4.89 9.38
C VAL A 81 -4.07 5.25 8.23
N ALA A 82 -4.61 5.53 7.05
CA ALA A 82 -3.80 5.86 5.88
C ALA A 82 -3.23 7.28 5.96
N THR A 83 -1.99 7.45 5.55
CA THR A 83 -1.27 8.72 5.59
C THR A 83 -0.46 8.92 4.29
N PRO A 84 -0.07 10.16 3.95
CA PRO A 84 0.88 10.37 2.85
C PRO A 84 2.18 9.60 3.08
N LEU A 85 2.81 9.16 2.01
CA LEU A 85 4.05 8.37 2.05
C LEU A 85 5.15 9.09 2.86
N GLY A 86 5.79 8.37 3.76
CA GLY A 86 6.83 8.87 4.65
C GLY A 86 6.30 9.56 5.92
N GLN A 87 5.01 9.46 6.22
CA GLN A 87 4.39 10.03 7.44
C GLN A 87 3.77 8.98 8.36
N GLY A 88 3.92 7.72 8.04
CA GLY A 88 3.42 6.58 8.80
C GLY A 88 4.53 5.71 9.38
N ASP A 89 4.18 4.46 9.64
CA ASP A 89 5.03 3.49 10.33
C ASP A 89 5.65 2.45 9.39
N VAL A 90 5.37 2.52 8.08
CA VAL A 90 5.88 1.56 7.08
C VAL A 90 7.34 1.89 6.76
N ASP A 91 8.21 0.87 6.75
CA ASP A 91 9.58 1.01 6.24
C ASP A 91 9.59 1.15 4.71
N LEU A 92 9.22 2.34 4.24
CA LEU A 92 9.12 2.63 2.81
C LEU A 92 10.49 2.71 2.13
N ASP A 93 11.53 3.13 2.84
CA ASP A 93 12.89 3.22 2.29
C ASP A 93 13.46 1.84 2.05
N GLY A 94 13.36 0.94 3.03
CA GLY A 94 13.73 -0.47 2.89
C GLY A 94 12.90 -1.17 1.81
N PHE A 95 11.62 -0.84 1.69
CA PHE A 95 10.76 -1.41 0.64
C PHE A 95 11.15 -0.94 -0.77
N ALA A 96 11.44 0.35 -0.95
CA ALA A 96 11.92 0.87 -2.23
C ALA A 96 13.26 0.24 -2.63
N GLU A 97 14.15 0.01 -1.67
CA GLU A 97 15.40 -0.72 -1.91
C GLU A 97 15.15 -2.17 -2.32
N ALA A 98 14.23 -2.88 -1.65
CA ALA A 98 13.86 -4.25 -1.96
C ALA A 98 13.25 -4.37 -3.38
N LEU A 99 12.38 -3.44 -3.77
CA LEU A 99 11.83 -3.37 -5.13
C LEU A 99 12.94 -3.23 -6.19
N ARG A 100 13.88 -2.31 -5.97
CA ARG A 100 15.02 -2.11 -6.89
C ARG A 100 15.95 -3.32 -6.93
N ALA A 101 16.32 -3.86 -5.78
CA ALA A 101 17.23 -5.00 -5.67
C ALA A 101 16.66 -6.28 -6.28
N SER A 102 15.34 -6.45 -6.22
CA SER A 102 14.64 -7.59 -6.84
C SER A 102 14.40 -7.41 -8.35
N ASN A 103 14.77 -6.27 -8.94
CA ASN A 103 14.43 -5.89 -10.33
C ASN A 103 12.93 -6.03 -10.61
N TYR A 104 12.09 -5.59 -9.68
CA TYR A 104 10.64 -5.63 -9.85
C TYR A 104 10.22 -4.68 -10.99
N ASP A 105 9.65 -5.24 -12.06
CA ASP A 105 9.33 -4.56 -13.32
C ASP A 105 7.83 -4.46 -13.61
N ARG A 106 7.00 -4.74 -12.59
CA ARG A 106 5.54 -4.73 -12.72
C ARG A 106 4.92 -3.48 -12.11
N TRP A 107 3.60 -3.44 -12.03
CA TRP A 107 2.87 -2.28 -11.55
C TRP A 107 3.15 -1.96 -10.08
N VAL A 108 3.42 -0.68 -9.83
CA VAL A 108 3.51 -0.08 -8.50
C VAL A 108 2.50 1.05 -8.44
N VAL A 109 1.56 0.97 -7.51
CA VAL A 109 0.47 1.93 -7.33
C VAL A 109 0.54 2.50 -5.93
N VAL A 110 0.46 3.82 -5.79
CA VAL A 110 0.22 4.43 -4.47
C VAL A 110 -1.26 4.34 -4.15
N GLU A 111 -1.55 3.78 -2.98
CA GLU A 111 -2.91 3.74 -2.45
C GLU A 111 -2.96 4.49 -1.12
N GLN A 112 -3.87 5.46 -1.02
CA GLN A 112 -4.11 6.22 0.21
C GLN A 112 -5.60 6.35 0.42
N ASP A 113 -6.13 5.60 1.40
CA ASP A 113 -7.54 5.67 1.77
C ASP A 113 -7.87 7.02 2.38
N ARG A 114 -9.03 7.55 2.03
CA ARG A 114 -9.57 8.80 2.57
C ARG A 114 -11.05 8.71 2.78
N ALA A 115 -11.48 8.94 4.01
CA ALA A 115 -12.89 9.04 4.38
C ALA A 115 -13.07 10.14 5.45
N PRO A 116 -14.13 10.94 5.40
CA PRO A 116 -15.01 11.10 4.24
C PRO A 116 -14.36 11.92 3.13
N LEU A 117 -14.64 11.59 1.88
CA LEU A 117 -14.21 12.41 0.74
C LEU A 117 -15.29 13.45 0.43
N THR A 118 -14.93 14.71 0.60
CA THR A 118 -15.82 15.86 0.35
C THR A 118 -15.14 16.85 -0.60
N VAL A 119 -15.93 17.75 -1.20
CA VAL A 119 -15.39 18.84 -2.02
C VAL A 119 -14.38 19.70 -1.22
N ALA A 120 -14.66 19.92 0.07
CA ALA A 120 -13.80 20.69 0.96
C ALA A 120 -12.46 20.00 1.24
N SER A 121 -12.40 18.66 1.23
CA SER A 121 -11.17 17.89 1.45
C SER A 121 -10.31 17.74 0.18
N LEU A 122 -10.86 17.99 -1.00
CA LEU A 122 -10.19 17.75 -2.27
C LEU A 122 -8.83 18.46 -2.42
N PRO A 123 -8.65 19.74 -2.04
CA PRO A 123 -7.34 20.39 -2.13
C PRO A 123 -6.26 19.68 -1.30
N ALA A 124 -6.59 19.19 -0.11
CA ALA A 124 -5.67 18.45 0.74
C ALA A 124 -5.31 17.09 0.11
N VAL A 125 -6.31 16.38 -0.42
CA VAL A 125 -6.09 15.09 -1.11
C VAL A 125 -5.17 15.27 -2.31
N LEU A 126 -5.37 16.31 -3.13
CA LEU A 126 -4.50 16.60 -4.27
C LEU A 126 -3.07 16.94 -3.83
N ALA A 127 -2.91 17.67 -2.73
CA ALA A 127 -1.59 17.99 -2.17
C ALA A 127 -0.87 16.72 -1.68
N ASP A 128 -1.59 15.82 -1.01
CA ASP A 128 -1.06 14.53 -0.58
C ASP A 128 -0.63 13.68 -1.78
N GLN A 129 -1.46 13.57 -2.81
CA GLN A 129 -1.12 12.79 -4.01
C GLN A 129 0.09 13.39 -4.75
N ALA A 130 0.21 14.71 -4.80
CA ALA A 130 1.40 15.36 -5.36
C ALA A 130 2.66 15.09 -4.52
N ALA A 131 2.54 14.96 -3.20
CA ALA A 131 3.65 14.57 -2.33
C ALA A 131 4.03 13.10 -2.53
N ASN A 132 3.04 12.23 -2.62
CA ASN A 132 3.23 10.80 -2.89
C ASN A 132 3.94 10.57 -4.24
N LEU A 133 3.55 11.30 -5.28
CA LEU A 133 4.22 11.21 -6.58
C LEU A 133 5.69 11.62 -6.49
N ARG A 134 6.01 12.73 -5.79
CA ARG A 134 7.41 13.15 -5.58
C ARG A 134 8.20 12.10 -4.81
N TRP A 135 7.58 11.44 -3.83
CA TRP A 135 8.21 10.35 -3.10
C TRP A 135 8.58 9.21 -4.06
N LEU A 136 7.64 8.75 -4.91
CA LEU A 136 7.90 7.72 -5.92
C LEU A 136 9.03 8.10 -6.86
N GLU A 137 9.00 9.31 -7.43
CA GLU A 137 10.02 9.79 -8.35
C GLU A 137 11.41 9.81 -7.71
N THR A 138 11.49 10.17 -6.43
CA THR A 138 12.74 10.22 -5.68
C THR A 138 13.30 8.83 -5.40
N HIS A 139 12.45 7.87 -5.04
CA HIS A 139 12.87 6.56 -4.54
C HIS A 139 12.85 5.46 -5.60
N LEU A 140 11.97 5.54 -6.59
CA LEU A 140 11.82 4.52 -7.63
C LEU A 140 12.13 5.02 -9.05
N GLY A 141 12.37 6.33 -9.21
CA GLY A 141 12.58 6.95 -10.52
C GLY A 141 11.26 7.39 -11.16
N SER A 142 11.37 8.23 -12.19
CA SER A 142 10.20 8.73 -12.91
C SER A 142 9.53 7.62 -13.69
N ALA A 143 8.20 7.59 -13.67
CA ALA A 143 7.42 6.70 -14.52
C ALA A 143 7.78 6.94 -16.02
N PRO A 144 7.81 5.91 -16.86
CA PRO A 144 8.01 6.10 -18.28
C PRO A 144 6.91 7.01 -18.85
N THR A 145 7.31 8.02 -19.61
CA THR A 145 6.36 8.93 -20.27
C THR A 145 5.51 8.13 -21.25
N ILE A 146 4.22 7.99 -20.99
CA ILE A 146 3.29 7.40 -21.93
C ILE A 146 3.12 8.42 -23.07
N THR A 147 3.83 8.22 -24.17
CA THR A 147 3.55 8.94 -25.40
C THR A 147 2.25 8.41 -25.99
N THR A 148 1.16 9.15 -25.83
CA THR A 148 -0.06 8.89 -26.59
C THR A 148 0.27 8.95 -28.08
N PRO A 149 -0.09 7.93 -28.89
CA PRO A 149 0.05 8.03 -30.33
C PRO A 149 -0.73 9.28 -30.79
N SER A 150 -0.06 10.15 -31.56
CA SER A 150 -0.75 11.27 -32.19
C SER A 150 -1.84 10.73 -33.10
N THR A 151 -3.09 10.87 -32.69
CA THR A 151 -4.23 10.60 -33.57
C THR A 151 -4.31 11.76 -34.56
N THR A 152 -3.64 11.60 -35.68
CA THR A 152 -3.89 12.47 -36.85
C THR A 152 -5.23 12.04 -37.41
N LEU A 153 -6.26 12.88 -37.24
CA LEU A 153 -7.53 12.80 -37.94
C LEU A 153 -7.34 13.27 -39.39
#